data_cff735fc9801d86a9ecf36e6c7e2f219
#
_entry.id   cff735fc9801d86a9ecf36e6c7e2f219
#
_cell.length_a   1.000
_cell.length_b   1.000
_cell.length_c   1.000
_cell.angle_alpha   90.00
_cell.angle_beta   90.00
_cell.angle_gamma   90.00
#
_symmetry.space_group_name_H-M   'P 1'
#
loop_
_entity.id
_entity.type
_entity.pdbx_description
1 polymer ?
#
loop_
_entity_poly.entity_id
_entity_poly.type
_entity_poly.pdbx_seq_one_letter_code
_entity_poly.pdbx_strand_id
1 'polypeptide(L)'
;MRADKIHISQFEFLTLECLEIDREVGEHATAFISGYIRDKDVEVYRGKLLERMWVNITGEDEEGNTQNLMTGLIAGFSLEPQPHATRLTLTLKSGTFLMDGNKHYRSFQDTGLTYLEVLKTINQSYGEADVKVNGGLEASTIDFLLQYNETDWEFIRRIASRFGMAVTPAITREGAYYFVGNANFSTYTMSESTRYSVSKRVDSYMTQGGSGSNPLMEQDYMEYRITSRDIYDLWDRLVLGNEGGYVCKIQIKYVHEELTHTYTLRPINGMRVMLKSNMDQTGCSFLASVSEVRQDRVKIELAGDENTGQNRTKWFPYSTGYSSPDGAGWYCMPEPGDRVRLQIPDQMEEHGYVISSVHMETGKDRKNPDHKSFKTKYGKELLFTPDSVELTNNKGMSISIKDEEGIQIISNKDISISSRGNMTVSSEDASLVIAGKKQINIKQGGSGLLIDKDITFTGGKIRIQ
;
A
#
# COMPACT_ATOMS: atom_id res chain seq x y z
N MET A 1 -30.97 17.76 29.37
CA MET A 1 -31.37 16.36 29.57
C MET A 1 -30.99 15.97 30.99
N ARG A 2 -31.88 15.37 31.77
CA ARG A 2 -31.66 14.99 33.19
C ARG A 2 -31.19 13.54 33.27
N ALA A 3 -30.53 13.18 34.39
CA ALA A 3 -30.00 11.82 34.60
C ALA A 3 -31.05 10.71 34.55
N ASP A 4 -32.24 10.96 35.09
CA ASP A 4 -33.37 10.02 35.11
C ASP A 4 -33.91 9.69 33.71
N LYS A 5 -33.50 10.46 32.70
CA LYS A 5 -33.86 10.27 31.30
C LYS A 5 -32.74 9.64 30.45
N ILE A 6 -31.66 9.17 31.06
CA ILE A 6 -30.57 8.48 30.39
C ILE A 6 -30.77 6.97 30.56
N HIS A 7 -30.87 6.26 29.43
CA HIS A 7 -31.02 4.80 29.42
C HIS A 7 -29.80 4.16 28.78
N ILE A 8 -29.28 3.14 29.48
CA ILE A 8 -28.14 2.34 28.99
C ILE A 8 -28.67 0.92 28.80
N SER A 9 -28.74 0.49 27.56
CA SER A 9 -29.30 -0.82 27.25
C SER A 9 -28.55 -1.93 27.98
N GLN A 10 -29.26 -2.99 28.38
CA GLN A 10 -28.73 -4.14 29.08
C GLN A 10 -28.33 -3.93 30.55
N PHE A 11 -28.19 -2.69 31.04
CA PHE A 11 -27.76 -2.38 32.41
C PHE A 11 -28.70 -1.38 33.07
N GLU A 12 -29.17 -1.72 34.28
CA GLU A 12 -29.94 -0.83 35.16
C GLU A 12 -29.00 -0.24 36.21
N PHE A 13 -28.82 1.05 36.22
CA PHE A 13 -28.07 1.76 37.26
C PHE A 13 -29.05 2.28 38.35
N LEU A 14 -28.69 2.04 39.59
CA LEU A 14 -29.37 2.68 40.74
C LEU A 14 -29.10 4.19 40.72
N THR A 15 -27.86 4.53 40.42
CA THR A 15 -27.41 5.90 40.33
C THR A 15 -26.31 5.97 39.28
N LEU A 16 -26.48 6.82 38.30
CA LEU A 16 -25.44 7.16 37.32
C LEU A 16 -24.53 8.23 37.93
N GLU A 17 -23.22 7.93 38.07
CA GLU A 17 -22.25 8.88 38.60
C GLU A 17 -21.62 9.69 37.49
N CYS A 18 -21.27 9.03 36.39
CA CYS A 18 -20.54 9.63 35.29
C CYS A 18 -21.01 9.05 33.97
N LEU A 19 -21.22 9.93 33.01
CA LEU A 19 -21.32 9.60 31.59
C LEU A 19 -20.49 10.61 30.82
N GLU A 20 -19.49 10.13 30.10
CA GLU A 20 -18.70 10.94 29.18
C GLU A 20 -18.71 10.28 27.82
N ILE A 21 -19.02 11.02 26.74
CA ILE A 21 -18.93 10.55 25.36
C ILE A 21 -18.04 11.53 24.59
N ASP A 22 -16.97 11.02 24.02
CA ASP A 22 -16.06 11.76 23.16
C ASP A 22 -16.19 11.28 21.72
N ARG A 23 -16.41 12.23 20.80
CA ARG A 23 -16.50 12.01 19.36
C ARG A 23 -15.64 13.03 18.67
N GLU A 24 -14.74 12.59 17.81
CA GLU A 24 -13.89 13.48 17.02
C GLU A 24 -13.76 12.94 15.60
N VAL A 25 -13.75 13.82 14.62
CA VAL A 25 -13.54 13.45 13.23
C VAL A 25 -12.15 12.82 13.08
N GLY A 26 -12.10 11.64 12.49
CA GLY A 26 -10.87 10.87 12.32
C GLY A 26 -10.54 9.87 13.43
N GLU A 27 -11.30 9.87 14.55
CA GLU A 27 -11.04 9.00 15.69
C GLU A 27 -12.26 8.13 16.01
N HIS A 28 -12.04 6.98 16.67
CA HIS A 28 -13.15 6.19 17.20
C HIS A 28 -13.88 6.97 18.27
N ALA A 29 -15.22 6.96 18.23
CA ALA A 29 -15.99 7.49 19.33
C ALA A 29 -15.82 6.60 20.56
N THR A 30 -15.76 7.20 21.74
CA THR A 30 -15.64 6.51 23.01
C THR A 30 -16.72 6.97 23.99
N ALA A 31 -17.20 6.06 24.83
CA ALA A 31 -18.03 6.42 25.97
C ALA A 31 -17.49 5.78 27.25
N PHE A 32 -17.49 6.56 28.32
CA PHE A 32 -17.18 6.13 29.67
C PHE A 32 -18.42 6.28 30.53
N ILE A 33 -18.82 5.21 31.21
CA ILE A 33 -20.01 5.14 32.05
C ILE A 33 -19.59 4.61 33.40
N SER A 34 -20.01 5.25 34.47
CA SER A 34 -19.82 4.77 35.85
C SER A 34 -21.04 5.02 36.67
N GLY A 35 -21.40 4.06 37.51
CA GLY A 35 -22.52 4.16 38.40
C GLY A 35 -22.72 2.92 39.29
N TYR A 36 -23.71 2.94 40.14
CA TYR A 36 -24.01 1.85 41.04
C TYR A 36 -25.12 0.95 40.52
N ILE A 37 -24.91 -0.36 40.65
CA ILE A 37 -25.87 -1.41 40.33
C ILE A 37 -26.23 -2.19 41.59
N ARG A 38 -27.34 -2.92 41.55
CA ARG A 38 -27.75 -3.79 42.68
C ARG A 38 -26.84 -5.02 42.76
N ASP A 39 -26.46 -5.41 43.96
CA ASP A 39 -25.62 -6.59 44.19
C ASP A 39 -26.19 -7.86 43.61
N LYS A 40 -27.53 -8.01 43.59
CA LYS A 40 -28.22 -9.16 43.01
C LYS A 40 -28.04 -9.30 41.49
N ASP A 41 -27.72 -8.20 40.78
CA ASP A 41 -27.62 -8.17 39.33
C ASP A 41 -26.15 -8.40 38.85
N VAL A 42 -25.18 -8.37 39.78
CA VAL A 42 -23.76 -8.48 39.52
C VAL A 42 -23.40 -9.74 38.72
N GLU A 43 -23.85 -10.92 39.14
CA GLU A 43 -23.52 -12.18 38.47
C GLU A 43 -24.15 -12.26 37.07
N VAL A 44 -25.35 -11.70 36.88
CA VAL A 44 -26.03 -11.65 35.59
C VAL A 44 -25.25 -10.74 34.65
N TYR A 45 -24.85 -9.55 35.11
CA TYR A 45 -24.08 -8.61 34.29
C TYR A 45 -22.67 -9.10 34.01
N ARG A 46 -22.00 -9.73 34.99
CA ARG A 46 -20.72 -10.38 34.80
C ARG A 46 -20.77 -11.42 33.67
N GLY A 47 -21.81 -12.28 33.65
CA GLY A 47 -22.01 -13.25 32.58
C GLY A 47 -22.15 -12.61 31.21
N LYS A 48 -22.95 -11.55 31.10
CA LYS A 48 -23.13 -10.79 29.86
C LYS A 48 -21.83 -10.11 29.41
N LEU A 49 -21.02 -9.53 30.31
CA LEU A 49 -19.81 -8.79 30.04
C LEU A 49 -18.62 -9.66 29.56
N LEU A 50 -18.72 -10.99 29.70
CA LEU A 50 -17.73 -11.93 29.15
C LEU A 50 -17.87 -12.15 27.65
N GLU A 51 -19.00 -11.76 27.07
CA GLU A 51 -19.27 -11.88 25.65
C GLU A 51 -19.13 -10.55 24.95
N ARG A 52 -18.91 -10.57 23.63
CA ARG A 52 -18.92 -9.36 22.81
C ARG A 52 -20.33 -8.75 22.82
N MET A 53 -20.46 -7.54 23.33
CA MET A 53 -21.77 -6.92 23.55
C MET A 53 -21.81 -5.49 23.05
N TRP A 54 -22.91 -5.15 22.38
CA TRP A 54 -23.27 -3.80 22.02
C TRP A 54 -24.13 -3.15 23.11
N VAL A 55 -23.86 -1.89 23.36
CA VAL A 55 -24.63 -1.07 24.30
C VAL A 55 -25.09 0.18 23.60
N ASN A 56 -26.38 0.47 23.72
CA ASN A 56 -27.00 1.68 23.23
C ASN A 56 -27.23 2.65 24.40
N ILE A 57 -26.72 3.87 24.27
CA ILE A 57 -26.93 4.97 25.21
C ILE A 57 -27.97 5.91 24.59
N THR A 58 -29.11 6.04 25.21
CA THR A 58 -30.17 6.96 24.78
C THR A 58 -30.48 7.97 25.88
N GLY A 59 -31.00 9.10 25.46
CA GLY A 59 -31.51 10.09 26.39
C GLY A 59 -32.83 10.64 25.90
N GLU A 60 -33.72 11.07 26.82
CA GLU A 60 -34.96 11.74 26.47
C GLU A 60 -34.80 13.26 26.61
N ASP A 61 -35.30 14.00 25.64
CA ASP A 61 -35.38 15.45 25.70
C ASP A 61 -36.53 15.92 26.63
N GLU A 62 -36.74 17.23 26.74
CA GLU A 62 -37.79 17.81 27.57
C GLU A 62 -39.20 17.49 27.04
N GLU A 63 -39.31 17.18 25.75
CA GLU A 63 -40.56 16.81 25.09
C GLU A 63 -40.85 15.30 25.14
N GLY A 64 -39.92 14.50 25.68
CA GLY A 64 -40.03 13.04 25.76
C GLY A 64 -39.59 12.29 24.51
N ASN A 65 -38.95 12.93 23.56
CA ASN A 65 -38.41 12.26 22.38
C ASN A 65 -37.08 11.58 22.73
N THR A 66 -36.94 10.32 22.34
CA THR A 66 -35.72 9.54 22.57
C THR A 66 -34.65 9.89 21.52
N GLN A 67 -33.49 10.28 22.00
CA GLN A 67 -32.28 10.57 21.19
C GLN A 67 -31.25 9.48 21.41
N ASN A 68 -30.71 8.91 20.33
CA ASN A 68 -29.56 7.98 20.42
C ASN A 68 -28.27 8.80 20.56
N LEU A 69 -27.62 8.71 21.71
CA LEU A 69 -26.36 9.40 21.98
C LEU A 69 -25.17 8.63 21.45
N MET A 70 -25.15 7.30 21.62
CA MET A 70 -24.14 6.41 21.08
C MET A 70 -24.57 4.96 21.16
N THR A 71 -24.32 4.20 20.09
CA THR A 71 -24.26 2.74 20.10
C THR A 71 -22.81 2.31 20.01
N GLY A 72 -22.30 1.62 21.00
CA GLY A 72 -20.90 1.22 21.09
C GLY A 72 -20.70 -0.22 21.54
N LEU A 73 -19.53 -0.76 21.24
CA LEU A 73 -19.05 -2.05 21.68
C LEU A 73 -18.35 -1.91 23.03
N ILE A 74 -18.59 -2.81 23.98
CA ILE A 74 -17.84 -2.83 25.24
C ILE A 74 -16.36 -3.16 24.94
N ALA A 75 -15.48 -2.20 25.23
CA ALA A 75 -14.04 -2.33 25.12
C ALA A 75 -13.37 -2.64 26.47
N GLY A 76 -14.04 -2.34 27.57
CA GLY A 76 -13.57 -2.64 28.91
C GLY A 76 -14.66 -2.45 29.97
N PHE A 77 -14.49 -3.12 31.11
CA PHE A 77 -15.37 -2.96 32.27
C PHE A 77 -14.63 -3.19 33.58
N SER A 78 -15.17 -2.64 34.68
CA SER A 78 -14.82 -3.04 36.05
C SER A 78 -16.06 -3.17 36.92
N LEU A 79 -16.00 -4.10 37.89
CA LEU A 79 -16.99 -4.30 38.93
C LEU A 79 -16.29 -4.18 40.28
N GLU A 80 -16.63 -3.15 41.02
CA GLU A 80 -16.02 -2.85 42.33
C GLU A 80 -17.04 -2.87 43.43
N PRO A 81 -17.00 -3.89 44.35
CA PRO A 81 -17.91 -3.95 45.49
C PRO A 81 -17.77 -2.72 46.39
N GLN A 82 -18.91 -2.15 46.79
CA GLN A 82 -19.02 -1.06 47.73
C GLN A 82 -20.04 -1.43 48.81
N PRO A 83 -20.11 -0.76 49.99
CA PRO A 83 -21.16 -1.00 50.97
C PRO A 83 -22.54 -0.80 50.33
N HIS A 84 -23.37 -1.87 50.30
CA HIS A 84 -24.77 -1.89 49.83
C HIS A 84 -25.00 -1.77 48.30
N ALA A 85 -23.94 -1.72 47.47
CA ALA A 85 -24.05 -1.68 46.00
C ALA A 85 -22.73 -2.07 45.38
N THR A 86 -22.74 -2.39 44.08
CA THR A 86 -21.52 -2.59 43.29
C THR A 86 -21.38 -1.48 42.28
N ARG A 87 -20.18 -0.87 42.20
CA ARG A 87 -19.85 0.10 41.17
C ARG A 87 -19.53 -0.63 39.87
N LEU A 88 -20.29 -0.34 38.81
CA LEU A 88 -20.04 -0.81 37.47
C LEU A 88 -19.46 0.33 36.65
N THR A 89 -18.30 0.09 36.02
CA THR A 89 -17.70 0.99 35.06
C THR A 89 -17.65 0.30 33.71
N LEU A 90 -18.05 1.00 32.63
CA LEU A 90 -18.01 0.54 31.26
C LEU A 90 -17.24 1.52 30.40
N THR A 91 -16.40 0.99 29.52
CA THR A 91 -15.79 1.74 28.42
C THR A 91 -16.31 1.20 27.11
N LEU A 92 -16.94 2.05 26.30
CA LEU A 92 -17.47 1.68 24.99
C LEU A 92 -16.64 2.35 23.90
N LYS A 93 -16.56 1.70 22.74
CA LYS A 93 -16.01 2.27 21.50
C LYS A 93 -16.98 2.08 20.34
N SER A 94 -16.94 2.99 19.37
CA SER A 94 -17.71 2.84 18.11
C SER A 94 -17.33 1.56 17.37
N GLY A 95 -18.22 1.05 16.53
CA GLY A 95 -17.99 -0.22 15.81
C GLY A 95 -16.77 -0.25 14.92
N THR A 96 -16.30 0.90 14.46
CA THR A 96 -15.04 1.00 13.69
C THR A 96 -13.82 0.53 14.48
N PHE A 97 -13.88 0.44 15.80
CA PHE A 97 -12.82 -0.15 16.62
C PHE A 97 -12.54 -1.62 16.29
N LEU A 98 -13.52 -2.33 15.73
CA LEU A 98 -13.30 -3.69 15.23
C LEU A 98 -12.24 -3.74 14.13
N MET A 99 -12.05 -2.64 13.41
CA MET A 99 -11.07 -2.51 12.31
C MET A 99 -9.64 -2.24 12.79
N ASP A 100 -9.44 -2.02 14.10
CA ASP A 100 -8.11 -1.85 14.73
C ASP A 100 -7.59 -3.15 15.38
N GLY A 101 -8.27 -4.29 15.15
CA GLY A 101 -7.95 -5.54 15.84
C GLY A 101 -6.64 -6.19 15.38
N ASN A 102 -6.40 -6.24 14.08
CA ASN A 102 -5.25 -6.91 13.49
C ASN A 102 -4.54 -6.02 12.48
N LYS A 103 -3.23 -6.21 12.37
CA LYS A 103 -2.41 -5.64 11.30
C LYS A 103 -2.35 -6.60 10.13
N HIS A 104 -2.39 -6.06 8.92
CA HIS A 104 -2.47 -6.82 7.68
C HIS A 104 -1.25 -6.64 6.78
N TYR A 105 -1.06 -7.61 5.89
CA TYR A 105 -0.16 -7.53 4.76
C TYR A 105 -0.94 -7.87 3.50
N ARG A 106 -1.44 -6.85 2.82
CA ARG A 106 -2.28 -6.97 1.61
C ARG A 106 -1.84 -6.01 0.53
N SER A 107 -1.76 -6.48 -0.71
CA SER A 107 -1.59 -5.61 -1.88
C SER A 107 -2.87 -5.52 -2.70
N PHE A 108 -3.08 -4.36 -3.33
CA PHE A 108 -4.13 -4.14 -4.31
C PHE A 108 -3.44 -3.72 -5.61
N GLN A 109 -3.42 -4.63 -6.59
CA GLN A 109 -2.67 -4.52 -7.84
C GLN A 109 -3.55 -4.40 -9.08
N ASP A 110 -4.88 -4.43 -8.93
CA ASP A 110 -5.80 -4.19 -10.03
C ASP A 110 -6.02 -2.70 -10.23
N THR A 111 -5.37 -2.12 -11.23
CA THR A 111 -5.44 -0.69 -11.55
C THR A 111 -6.82 -0.25 -12.07
N GLY A 112 -7.74 -1.17 -12.30
CA GLY A 112 -9.13 -0.89 -12.65
C GLY A 112 -10.03 -0.66 -11.43
N LEU A 113 -9.59 -1.05 -10.22
CA LEU A 113 -10.36 -0.83 -9.01
C LEU A 113 -10.37 0.66 -8.62
N THR A 114 -11.51 1.12 -8.14
CA THR A 114 -11.62 2.41 -7.47
C THR A 114 -11.23 2.30 -5.99
N TYR A 115 -10.85 3.42 -5.38
CA TYR A 115 -10.60 3.46 -3.94
C TYR A 115 -11.83 3.01 -3.12
N LEU A 116 -13.05 3.32 -3.59
CA LEU A 116 -14.28 2.84 -2.95
C LEU A 116 -14.39 1.31 -2.97
N GLU A 117 -14.03 0.67 -4.09
CA GLU A 117 -14.04 -0.80 -4.17
C GLU A 117 -13.01 -1.43 -3.25
N VAL A 118 -11.85 -0.80 -3.06
CA VAL A 118 -10.86 -1.22 -2.06
C VAL A 118 -11.46 -1.14 -0.66
N LEU A 119 -12.10 -0.02 -0.28
CA LEU A 119 -12.77 0.11 1.02
C LEU A 119 -13.87 -0.94 1.22
N LYS A 120 -14.68 -1.21 0.20
CA LYS A 120 -15.71 -2.26 0.25
C LYS A 120 -15.11 -3.65 0.41
N THR A 121 -13.96 -3.92 -0.22
CA THR A 121 -13.25 -5.20 -0.06
C THR A 121 -12.78 -5.40 1.38
N ILE A 122 -12.25 -4.35 2.01
CA ILE A 122 -11.89 -4.37 3.43
C ILE A 122 -13.11 -4.66 4.30
N ASN A 123 -14.23 -3.98 4.03
CA ASN A 123 -15.46 -4.11 4.80
C ASN A 123 -16.03 -5.54 4.79
N GLN A 124 -15.78 -6.34 3.75
CA GLN A 124 -16.22 -7.75 3.66
C GLN A 124 -15.65 -8.64 4.78
N SER A 125 -14.55 -8.23 5.42
CA SER A 125 -13.97 -8.95 6.56
C SER A 125 -14.78 -8.79 7.85
N TYR A 126 -15.78 -7.90 7.86
CA TYR A 126 -16.62 -7.57 9.01
C TYR A 126 -18.08 -7.90 8.69
N GLY A 127 -18.78 -8.57 9.60
CA GLY A 127 -20.15 -9.05 9.36
C GLY A 127 -21.15 -7.94 9.06
N GLU A 128 -20.99 -6.78 9.72
CA GLU A 128 -21.78 -5.58 9.50
C GLU A 128 -20.84 -4.39 9.35
N ALA A 129 -20.54 -4.01 8.12
CA ALA A 129 -19.69 -2.87 7.80
C ALA A 129 -20.11 -2.26 6.48
N ASP A 130 -20.12 -0.94 6.40
CA ASP A 130 -20.32 -0.22 5.14
C ASP A 130 -19.70 1.18 5.22
N VAL A 131 -19.46 1.76 4.04
CA VAL A 131 -18.90 3.10 3.90
C VAL A 131 -19.78 3.97 3.05
N LYS A 132 -20.04 5.19 3.52
CA LYS A 132 -20.54 6.29 2.70
C LYS A 132 -19.39 7.22 2.35
N VAL A 133 -19.24 7.53 1.07
CA VAL A 133 -18.22 8.46 0.56
C VAL A 133 -18.87 9.69 0.00
N ASN A 134 -18.27 10.85 0.23
CA ASN A 134 -18.69 12.10 -0.37
C ASN A 134 -17.44 12.91 -0.71
N GLY A 135 -17.06 13.00 -2.01
CA GLY A 135 -15.94 13.84 -2.42
C GLY A 135 -14.94 13.23 -3.42
N GLY A 136 -15.35 12.41 -4.37
CA GLY A 136 -14.55 12.04 -5.55
C GLY A 136 -13.64 10.81 -5.40
N LEU A 137 -13.49 10.27 -4.21
CA LEU A 137 -12.76 9.02 -3.96
C LEU A 137 -13.42 7.83 -4.69
N GLU A 138 -14.75 7.85 -4.83
CA GLU A 138 -15.53 6.82 -5.51
C GLU A 138 -15.23 6.69 -7.00
N ALA A 139 -14.80 7.77 -7.66
CA ALA A 139 -14.51 7.80 -9.10
C ALA A 139 -13.03 7.62 -9.43
N SER A 140 -12.14 7.70 -8.43
CA SER A 140 -10.71 7.61 -8.63
C SER A 140 -10.24 6.16 -8.57
N THR A 141 -9.47 5.73 -9.57
CA THR A 141 -8.85 4.40 -9.59
C THR A 141 -7.51 4.40 -8.86
N ILE A 142 -7.15 3.24 -8.33
CA ILE A 142 -5.83 3.02 -7.73
C ILE A 142 -4.78 2.77 -8.82
N ASP A 143 -3.53 3.08 -8.53
CA ASP A 143 -2.39 2.57 -9.29
C ASP A 143 -1.80 1.32 -8.61
N PHE A 144 -1.44 1.45 -7.35
CA PHE A 144 -0.98 0.39 -6.47
C PHE A 144 -1.19 0.81 -5.02
N LEU A 145 -1.70 -0.09 -4.19
CA LEU A 145 -1.80 0.10 -2.75
C LEU A 145 -1.21 -1.09 -2.02
N LEU A 146 -0.48 -0.80 -0.96
CA LEU A 146 0.11 -1.80 -0.08
C LEU A 146 -0.26 -1.48 1.37
N GLN A 147 -1.08 -2.31 1.97
CA GLN A 147 -1.30 -2.32 3.41
C GLN A 147 -0.23 -3.21 4.03
N TYR A 148 0.67 -2.62 4.78
CA TYR A 148 1.76 -3.33 5.42
C TYR A 148 1.91 -2.91 6.87
N ASN A 149 1.77 -3.86 7.79
CA ASN A 149 1.83 -3.63 9.23
C ASN A 149 0.85 -2.53 9.72
N GLU A 150 -0.26 -2.35 9.02
CA GLU A 150 -1.34 -1.42 9.33
C GLU A 150 -2.62 -2.18 9.68
N THR A 151 -3.41 -1.65 10.61
CA THR A 151 -4.78 -2.09 10.83
C THR A 151 -5.67 -1.63 9.66
N ASP A 152 -6.88 -2.17 9.55
CA ASP A 152 -7.82 -1.73 8.53
C ASP A 152 -8.24 -0.27 8.74
N TRP A 153 -8.39 0.16 9.99
CA TRP A 153 -8.72 1.54 10.31
C TRP A 153 -7.59 2.51 9.94
N GLU A 154 -6.34 2.17 10.27
CA GLU A 154 -5.16 2.95 9.86
C GLU A 154 -5.08 3.09 8.34
N PHE A 155 -5.27 1.99 7.61
CA PHE A 155 -5.23 1.95 6.15
C PHE A 155 -6.35 2.77 5.51
N ILE A 156 -7.60 2.65 6.00
CA ILE A 156 -8.75 3.45 5.54
C ILE A 156 -8.47 4.95 5.73
N ARG A 157 -7.95 5.34 6.89
CA ARG A 157 -7.57 6.74 7.19
C ARG A 157 -6.44 7.22 6.27
N ARG A 158 -5.48 6.38 5.95
CA ARG A 158 -4.39 6.68 5.02
C ARG A 158 -4.93 6.88 3.59
N ILE A 159 -5.79 5.99 3.11
CA ILE A 159 -6.47 6.15 1.82
C ILE A 159 -7.24 7.48 1.77
N ALA A 160 -8.08 7.75 2.75
CA ALA A 160 -8.88 8.97 2.81
C ALA A 160 -8.00 10.24 2.80
N SER A 161 -6.85 10.19 3.49
CA SER A 161 -5.91 11.31 3.57
C SER A 161 -5.31 11.73 2.21
N ARG A 162 -5.22 10.81 1.23
CA ARG A 162 -4.79 11.13 -0.14
C ARG A 162 -5.70 12.14 -0.84
N PHE A 163 -6.95 12.20 -0.41
CA PHE A 163 -7.97 13.13 -0.89
C PHE A 163 -8.17 14.32 0.07
N GLY A 164 -7.36 14.43 1.12
CA GLY A 164 -7.53 15.42 2.17
C GLY A 164 -8.79 15.20 3.00
N MET A 165 -9.37 13.99 2.97
CA MET A 165 -10.63 13.66 3.61
C MET A 165 -10.41 13.01 4.99
N ALA A 166 -11.32 13.32 5.91
CA ALA A 166 -11.40 12.66 7.19
C ALA A 166 -12.33 11.45 7.13
N VAL A 167 -12.12 10.51 8.03
CA VAL A 167 -13.00 9.35 8.26
C VAL A 167 -13.76 9.59 9.56
N THR A 168 -15.08 9.40 9.55
CA THR A 168 -15.94 9.64 10.72
C THR A 168 -16.74 8.38 11.02
N PRO A 169 -16.58 7.76 12.21
CA PRO A 169 -17.39 6.62 12.63
C PRO A 169 -18.88 6.96 12.73
N ALA A 170 -19.75 6.07 12.27
CA ALA A 170 -21.15 6.12 12.61
C ALA A 170 -21.36 5.51 14.02
N ILE A 171 -22.22 6.15 14.82
CA ILE A 171 -22.44 5.76 16.22
C ILE A 171 -23.90 5.42 16.54
N THR A 172 -24.77 5.42 15.55
CA THR A 172 -26.22 5.25 15.76
C THR A 172 -26.71 3.82 15.61
N ARG A 173 -25.82 2.90 15.25
CA ARG A 173 -26.13 1.49 14.99
C ARG A 173 -24.94 0.58 15.27
N GLU A 174 -25.21 -0.69 15.49
CA GLU A 174 -24.20 -1.73 15.61
C GLU A 174 -23.47 -1.94 14.28
N GLY A 175 -22.21 -2.39 14.32
CA GLY A 175 -21.37 -2.63 13.16
C GLY A 175 -20.32 -1.56 12.87
N ALA A 176 -19.40 -1.85 11.93
CA ALA A 176 -18.28 -1.00 11.58
C ALA A 176 -18.64 -0.05 10.43
N TYR A 177 -19.55 0.88 10.69
CA TYR A 177 -20.01 1.86 9.69
C TYR A 177 -19.26 3.18 9.83
N TYR A 178 -18.92 3.79 8.69
CA TYR A 178 -18.19 5.06 8.68
C TYR A 178 -18.47 5.89 7.42
N PHE A 179 -18.12 7.17 7.51
CA PHE A 179 -18.19 8.13 6.41
C PHE A 179 -16.78 8.56 6.03
N VAL A 180 -16.53 8.77 4.74
CA VAL A 180 -15.30 9.37 4.22
C VAL A 180 -15.64 10.68 3.53
N GLY A 181 -14.96 11.76 3.95
CA GLY A 181 -15.26 13.12 3.51
C GLY A 181 -16.33 13.78 4.36
N ASN A 182 -17.00 14.77 3.77
CA ASN A 182 -18.06 15.50 4.47
C ASN A 182 -19.30 14.60 4.61
N ALA A 183 -19.72 14.33 5.84
CA ALA A 183 -21.06 13.78 6.05
C ALA A 183 -22.13 14.81 5.61
N ASN A 184 -23.35 14.35 5.36
CA ASN A 184 -24.46 15.28 5.18
C ASN A 184 -24.61 16.11 6.45
N PHE A 185 -24.47 17.42 6.35
CA PHE A 185 -24.52 18.33 7.47
C PHE A 185 -25.71 19.28 7.37
N SER A 186 -26.22 19.67 8.53
CA SER A 186 -27.19 20.75 8.69
C SER A 186 -26.48 22.04 9.06
N THR A 187 -27.12 23.17 8.78
CA THR A 187 -26.62 24.49 9.19
C THR A 187 -27.55 25.09 10.22
N TYR A 188 -27.00 25.47 11.35
CA TYR A 188 -27.72 26.09 12.46
C TYR A 188 -27.15 27.46 12.74
N THR A 189 -28.02 28.46 12.88
CA THR A 189 -27.64 29.82 13.32
C THR A 189 -27.85 29.91 14.81
N MET A 190 -26.78 30.19 15.53
CA MET A 190 -26.81 30.30 16.97
C MET A 190 -27.35 31.68 17.39
N SER A 191 -27.93 31.71 18.59
CA SER A 191 -28.40 32.98 19.18
C SER A 191 -27.24 33.98 19.37
N GLU A 192 -27.52 35.28 19.22
CA GLU A 192 -26.53 36.34 19.52
C GLU A 192 -26.01 36.31 20.96
N SER A 193 -26.79 35.72 21.87
CA SER A 193 -26.39 35.52 23.28
C SER A 193 -25.49 34.32 23.51
N THR A 194 -25.25 33.49 22.50
CA THR A 194 -24.41 32.30 22.62
C THR A 194 -22.97 32.69 22.92
N ARG A 195 -22.47 32.23 24.06
CA ARG A 195 -21.06 32.44 24.46
C ARG A 195 -20.20 31.37 23.89
N TYR A 196 -19.06 31.74 23.31
CA TYR A 196 -18.08 30.84 22.76
C TYR A 196 -16.66 31.32 23.12
N SER A 197 -15.72 30.38 23.18
CA SER A 197 -14.30 30.69 23.24
C SER A 197 -13.66 30.51 21.89
N VAL A 198 -12.64 31.29 21.61
CA VAL A 198 -11.85 31.22 20.36
C VAL A 198 -10.42 30.92 20.74
N SER A 199 -9.83 29.98 20.02
CA SER A 199 -8.42 29.60 20.14
C SER A 199 -7.82 29.35 18.77
N LYS A 200 -6.49 29.33 18.69
CA LYS A 200 -5.74 29.07 17.46
C LYS A 200 -4.68 28.02 17.75
N ARG A 201 -4.63 27.00 16.90
CA ARG A 201 -3.65 25.91 17.00
C ARG A 201 -2.37 26.27 16.25
N VAL A 202 -1.54 27.14 16.84
CA VAL A 202 -0.30 27.64 16.22
C VAL A 202 0.69 26.50 15.96
N ASP A 203 0.84 25.56 16.89
CA ASP A 203 1.75 24.42 16.73
C ASP A 203 1.38 23.55 15.53
N SER A 204 0.07 23.29 15.34
CA SER A 204 -0.42 22.56 14.18
C SER A 204 -0.18 23.31 12.87
N TYR A 205 -0.34 24.64 12.88
CA TYR A 205 -0.02 25.47 11.71
C TYR A 205 1.47 25.40 11.37
N MET A 206 2.35 25.55 12.36
CA MET A 206 3.80 25.51 12.15
C MET A 206 4.31 24.16 11.62
N THR A 207 3.67 23.06 12.05
CA THR A 207 4.07 21.71 11.64
C THR A 207 3.44 21.26 10.31
N GLN A 208 2.29 21.80 9.95
CA GLN A 208 1.45 21.28 8.86
C GLN A 208 1.13 22.32 7.77
N GLY A 209 1.08 23.61 8.14
CA GLY A 209 0.48 24.67 7.32
C GLY A 209 1.28 25.12 6.09
N GLY A 210 2.57 24.82 6.02
CA GLY A 210 3.46 25.38 5.00
C GLY A 210 3.81 24.45 3.83
N SER A 211 3.37 23.20 3.82
CA SER A 211 3.81 22.21 2.83
C SER A 211 2.68 21.75 1.92
N GLY A 212 2.93 21.72 0.61
CA GLY A 212 2.04 21.18 -0.40
C GLY A 212 1.53 22.19 -1.43
N SER A 213 0.83 21.71 -2.45
CA SER A 213 0.29 22.48 -3.57
C SER A 213 -0.89 23.40 -3.19
N ASN A 214 -1.47 23.24 -2.00
CA ASN A 214 -2.54 24.07 -1.47
C ASN A 214 -2.37 24.22 0.05
N PRO A 215 -1.44 25.08 0.50
CA PRO A 215 -1.15 25.26 1.92
C PRO A 215 -2.33 25.85 2.66
N LEU A 216 -2.61 25.35 3.88
CA LEU A 216 -3.58 25.92 4.79
C LEU A 216 -3.06 27.24 5.35
N MET A 217 -3.96 28.20 5.51
CA MET A 217 -3.65 29.50 6.12
C MET A 217 -3.80 29.45 7.64
N GLU A 218 -3.20 30.40 8.36
CA GLU A 218 -3.33 30.50 9.80
C GLU A 218 -4.80 30.54 10.29
N GLN A 219 -5.69 31.19 9.54
CA GLN A 219 -7.11 31.26 9.83
C GLN A 219 -7.81 29.89 9.79
N ASP A 220 -7.29 28.93 9.03
CA ASP A 220 -7.84 27.58 8.94
C ASP A 220 -7.59 26.76 10.22
N TYR A 221 -6.67 27.25 11.08
CA TYR A 221 -6.36 26.66 12.38
C TYR A 221 -7.08 27.30 13.57
N MET A 222 -8.05 28.18 13.31
CA MET A 222 -8.94 28.70 14.34
C MET A 222 -9.88 27.62 14.84
N GLU A 223 -10.15 27.62 16.14
CA GLU A 223 -11.14 26.76 16.79
C GLU A 223 -12.09 27.60 17.62
N TYR A 224 -13.38 27.31 17.48
CA TYR A 224 -14.43 27.89 18.30
C TYR A 224 -15.01 26.79 19.17
N ARG A 225 -15.18 27.06 20.47
CA ARG A 225 -15.76 26.11 21.41
C ARG A 225 -16.99 26.69 22.04
N ILE A 226 -18.10 25.96 21.96
CA ILE A 226 -19.39 26.32 22.56
C ILE A 226 -19.89 25.18 23.43
N THR A 227 -20.69 25.54 24.46
CA THR A 227 -21.45 24.56 25.24
C THR A 227 -22.93 24.82 25.00
N SER A 228 -23.71 23.79 24.71
CA SER A 228 -25.14 23.86 24.46
C SER A 228 -25.86 22.68 25.09
N ARG A 229 -27.18 22.80 25.25
CA ARG A 229 -28.09 21.70 25.55
C ARG A 229 -28.66 21.08 24.28
N ASP A 230 -28.59 21.80 23.15
CA ASP A 230 -29.03 21.30 21.86
C ASP A 230 -28.04 20.24 21.33
N ILE A 231 -28.55 19.33 20.54
CA ILE A 231 -27.80 18.22 19.97
C ILE A 231 -27.48 18.52 18.52
N TYR A 232 -26.17 18.61 18.21
CA TYR A 232 -25.60 18.74 16.88
C TYR A 232 -24.72 17.53 16.60
N ASP A 233 -24.54 17.22 15.32
CA ASP A 233 -23.67 16.08 14.93
C ASP A 233 -22.32 16.57 14.37
N LEU A 234 -21.36 15.65 14.27
CA LEU A 234 -20.10 15.94 13.58
C LEU A 234 -20.40 16.38 12.13
N TRP A 235 -19.66 17.38 11.66
CA TRP A 235 -19.84 18.06 10.37
C TRP A 235 -20.99 19.06 10.33
N ASP A 236 -21.92 19.13 11.27
CA ASP A 236 -22.89 20.21 11.30
C ASP A 236 -22.18 21.56 11.33
N ARG A 237 -22.76 22.53 10.61
CA ARG A 237 -22.24 23.89 10.58
C ARG A 237 -22.98 24.76 11.57
N LEU A 238 -22.23 25.33 12.52
CA LEU A 238 -22.76 26.28 13.49
C LEU A 238 -22.27 27.70 13.16
N VAL A 239 -23.21 28.60 12.96
CA VAL A 239 -22.96 30.03 12.62
C VAL A 239 -23.06 30.87 13.89
N LEU A 240 -21.99 31.58 14.25
CA LEU A 240 -21.82 32.40 15.45
C LEU A 240 -21.69 33.88 15.04
N GLY A 241 -22.80 34.52 14.70
CA GLY A 241 -22.75 35.85 14.08
C GLY A 241 -22.06 35.85 12.73
N ASN A 242 -20.91 36.49 12.59
CA ASN A 242 -20.10 36.51 11.39
C ASN A 242 -19.06 35.39 11.33
N GLU A 243 -18.94 34.60 12.37
CA GLU A 243 -17.95 33.54 12.56
C GLU A 243 -18.62 32.15 12.59
N GLY A 244 -17.87 31.12 13.05
CA GLY A 244 -18.36 29.77 13.23
C GLY A 244 -17.57 28.76 12.42
N GLY A 245 -18.12 27.57 12.27
CA GLY A 245 -17.44 26.49 11.56
C GLY A 245 -18.21 25.20 11.60
N TYR A 246 -17.52 24.14 11.25
CA TYR A 246 -18.04 22.78 11.23
C TYR A 246 -17.64 22.06 12.51
N VAL A 247 -18.56 21.31 13.10
CA VAL A 247 -18.32 20.52 14.30
C VAL A 247 -17.29 19.44 14.01
N CYS A 248 -16.10 19.56 14.59
CA CYS A 248 -15.02 18.58 14.47
C CYS A 248 -14.91 17.68 15.69
N LYS A 249 -15.38 18.12 16.87
CA LYS A 249 -15.36 17.36 18.10
C LYS A 249 -16.59 17.64 18.94
N ILE A 250 -17.11 16.60 19.58
CA ILE A 250 -18.25 16.63 20.49
C ILE A 250 -17.82 15.94 21.78
N GLN A 251 -17.99 16.62 22.90
CA GLN A 251 -17.82 16.07 24.23
C GLN A 251 -19.14 16.18 24.98
N ILE A 252 -19.72 15.06 25.34
CA ILE A 252 -20.95 14.96 26.10
C ILE A 252 -20.55 14.55 27.51
N LYS A 253 -20.97 15.31 28.52
CA LYS A 253 -20.67 15.04 29.92
C LYS A 253 -21.89 15.20 30.79
N TYR A 254 -22.08 14.23 31.68
CA TYR A 254 -23.02 14.32 32.76
C TYR A 254 -22.38 15.07 33.93
N VAL A 255 -22.86 16.30 34.21
CA VAL A 255 -22.34 17.17 35.23
C VAL A 255 -23.50 17.80 35.99
N HIS A 256 -23.49 17.72 37.31
CA HIS A 256 -24.53 18.33 38.19
C HIS A 256 -25.96 17.95 37.78
N GLU A 257 -26.18 16.65 37.56
CA GLU A 257 -27.48 16.09 37.16
C GLU A 257 -27.99 16.53 35.76
N GLU A 258 -27.14 17.18 34.97
CA GLU A 258 -27.43 17.62 33.63
C GLU A 258 -26.43 17.02 32.61
N LEU A 259 -26.94 16.68 31.44
CA LEU A 259 -26.12 16.31 30.28
C LEU A 259 -25.79 17.58 29.50
N THR A 260 -24.50 17.91 29.40
CA THR A 260 -24.01 19.08 28.69
C THR A 260 -23.20 18.62 27.46
N HIS A 261 -23.33 19.35 26.35
CA HIS A 261 -22.63 19.09 25.11
C HIS A 261 -21.67 20.23 24.83
N THR A 262 -20.39 19.90 24.66
CA THR A 262 -19.36 20.86 24.25
C THR A 262 -18.94 20.53 22.82
N TYR A 263 -19.06 21.52 21.94
CA TYR A 263 -18.73 21.41 20.52
C TYR A 263 -17.47 22.21 20.23
N THR A 264 -16.54 21.60 19.50
CA THR A 264 -15.40 22.32 18.91
C THR A 264 -15.64 22.43 17.41
N LEU A 265 -15.51 23.64 16.88
CA LEU A 265 -15.74 23.95 15.49
C LEU A 265 -14.44 24.38 14.82
N ARG A 266 -14.29 24.03 13.54
CA ARG A 266 -13.19 24.48 12.68
C ARG A 266 -13.74 25.04 11.37
N PRO A 267 -13.03 25.98 10.72
CA PRO A 267 -13.32 26.35 9.34
C PRO A 267 -13.24 25.12 8.41
N ILE A 268 -13.92 25.14 7.26
CA ILE A 268 -13.99 23.98 6.35
C ILE A 268 -12.60 23.50 5.92
N ASN A 269 -11.67 24.42 5.63
CA ASN A 269 -10.29 24.05 5.29
C ASN A 269 -9.56 23.39 6.46
N GLY A 270 -9.86 23.82 7.70
CA GLY A 270 -9.31 23.23 8.94
C GLY A 270 -9.82 21.83 9.26
N MET A 271 -10.82 21.34 8.50
CA MET A 271 -11.32 19.96 8.55
C MET A 271 -10.54 19.01 7.64
N ARG A 272 -9.67 19.54 6.75
CA ARG A 272 -8.85 18.72 5.86
C ARG A 272 -7.82 17.93 6.63
N VAL A 273 -7.61 16.70 6.21
CA VAL A 273 -6.61 15.78 6.76
C VAL A 273 -5.34 15.85 5.90
N MET A 274 -4.20 16.04 6.56
CA MET A 274 -2.91 15.96 5.88
C MET A 274 -2.63 14.53 5.40
N LEU A 275 -1.88 14.42 4.30
CA LEU A 275 -1.47 13.14 3.74
C LEU A 275 -0.77 12.30 4.82
N LYS A 276 -1.30 11.13 5.09
CA LYS A 276 -0.70 10.12 5.94
C LYS A 276 0.10 9.15 5.09
N SER A 277 1.28 8.81 5.55
CA SER A 277 2.16 7.83 4.90
C SER A 277 2.38 6.66 5.83
N ASN A 278 2.53 5.47 5.26
CA ASN A 278 2.98 4.31 6.02
C ASN A 278 4.52 4.29 6.04
N MET A 279 5.10 4.67 7.17
CA MET A 279 6.56 4.72 7.32
C MET A 279 7.18 3.33 7.42
N ASP A 280 6.43 2.32 7.85
CA ASP A 280 6.92 0.94 8.00
C ASP A 280 7.27 0.30 6.65
N GLN A 281 6.66 0.77 5.54
CA GLN A 281 6.96 0.26 4.20
C GLN A 281 8.09 1.02 3.49
N THR A 282 8.44 2.24 3.94
CA THR A 282 9.45 3.08 3.29
C THR A 282 10.84 2.44 3.36
N GLY A 283 11.48 2.29 2.22
CA GLY A 283 12.78 1.61 2.11
C GLY A 283 12.71 0.08 2.18
N CYS A 284 11.53 -0.49 2.42
CA CYS A 284 11.37 -1.93 2.51
C CYS A 284 11.43 -2.63 1.16
N SER A 285 11.80 -3.90 1.21
CA SER A 285 11.94 -4.77 0.06
C SER A 285 11.18 -6.08 0.31
N PHE A 286 10.16 -6.34 -0.49
CA PHE A 286 9.23 -7.45 -0.33
C PHE A 286 9.55 -8.57 -1.32
N LEU A 287 9.56 -9.82 -0.84
CA LEU A 287 9.77 -10.98 -1.70
C LEU A 287 8.55 -11.17 -2.63
N ALA A 288 8.82 -11.41 -3.90
CA ALA A 288 7.80 -11.62 -4.91
C ALA A 288 8.24 -12.68 -5.94
N SER A 289 7.31 -13.18 -6.70
CA SER A 289 7.56 -13.97 -7.92
C SER A 289 7.01 -13.25 -9.14
N VAL A 290 7.71 -13.37 -10.26
CA VAL A 290 7.27 -12.79 -11.55
C VAL A 290 6.15 -13.66 -12.12
N SER A 291 5.01 -13.04 -12.43
CA SER A 291 3.91 -13.74 -13.13
C SER A 291 3.93 -13.49 -14.63
N GLU A 292 4.20 -12.27 -15.06
CA GLU A 292 4.27 -11.86 -16.46
C GLU A 292 5.41 -10.88 -16.70
N VAL A 293 5.96 -10.91 -17.93
CA VAL A 293 7.01 -9.97 -18.36
C VAL A 293 6.59 -9.32 -19.69
N ARG A 294 6.72 -8.01 -19.76
CA ARG A 294 6.43 -7.26 -20.97
C ARG A 294 7.37 -6.06 -21.08
N GLN A 295 8.18 -6.03 -22.16
CA GLN A 295 9.20 -5.00 -22.34
C GLN A 295 10.12 -4.90 -21.11
N ASP A 296 10.21 -3.74 -20.46
CA ASP A 296 11.00 -3.44 -19.28
C ASP A 296 10.20 -3.52 -17.96
N ARG A 297 9.01 -4.15 -18.01
CA ARG A 297 8.09 -4.23 -16.88
C ARG A 297 7.70 -5.66 -16.56
N VAL A 298 7.34 -5.85 -15.29
CA VAL A 298 6.90 -7.14 -14.78
C VAL A 298 5.61 -7.00 -13.98
N LYS A 299 4.78 -8.04 -13.99
CA LYS A 299 3.74 -8.27 -13.00
C LYS A 299 4.26 -9.25 -11.96
N ILE A 300 3.88 -9.07 -10.71
CA ILE A 300 4.41 -9.85 -9.60
C ILE A 300 3.31 -10.37 -8.67
N GLU A 301 3.64 -11.43 -7.96
CA GLU A 301 2.90 -11.93 -6.81
C GLU A 301 3.76 -11.78 -5.57
N LEU A 302 3.28 -10.99 -4.60
CA LEU A 302 3.97 -10.81 -3.33
C LEU A 302 3.84 -12.06 -2.45
N ALA A 303 4.93 -12.49 -1.86
CA ALA A 303 4.93 -13.64 -0.97
C ALA A 303 4.29 -13.26 0.38
N GLY A 304 3.30 -14.03 0.81
CA GLY A 304 2.56 -13.78 2.05
C GLY A 304 1.46 -12.71 1.94
N ASP A 305 1.15 -12.26 0.72
CA ASP A 305 0.02 -11.36 0.47
C ASP A 305 -1.31 -12.04 0.82
N GLU A 306 -2.10 -11.43 1.68
CA GLU A 306 -3.43 -11.93 2.08
C GLU A 306 -4.45 -11.83 0.93
N ASN A 307 -4.24 -10.95 -0.04
CA ASN A 307 -5.10 -10.79 -1.23
C ASN A 307 -4.72 -11.75 -2.36
N THR A 308 -4.59 -13.04 -2.04
CA THR A 308 -4.33 -14.08 -3.05
C THR A 308 -5.52 -14.25 -4.00
N GLY A 309 -5.25 -14.38 -5.30
CA GLY A 309 -6.29 -14.63 -6.32
C GLY A 309 -7.00 -13.38 -6.85
N GLN A 310 -6.65 -12.18 -6.40
CA GLN A 310 -7.13 -10.94 -7.03
C GLN A 310 -6.50 -10.74 -8.41
N ASN A 311 -7.23 -9.99 -9.26
CA ASN A 311 -6.70 -9.57 -10.54
C ASN A 311 -5.48 -8.65 -10.35
N ARG A 312 -4.41 -8.88 -11.14
CA ARG A 312 -3.15 -8.12 -11.07
C ARG A 312 -2.86 -7.51 -12.42
N THR A 313 -3.21 -6.24 -12.56
CA THR A 313 -3.03 -5.49 -13.82
C THR A 313 -1.85 -4.53 -13.75
N LYS A 314 -1.31 -4.25 -12.56
CA LYS A 314 -0.17 -3.35 -12.35
C LYS A 314 1.10 -3.92 -12.97
N TRP A 315 1.75 -3.10 -13.80
CA TRP A 315 3.07 -3.33 -14.36
C TRP A 315 4.12 -2.50 -13.62
N PHE A 316 5.01 -3.17 -12.92
CA PHE A 316 6.11 -2.53 -12.20
C PHE A 316 7.33 -2.39 -13.12
N PRO A 317 8.07 -1.26 -13.05
CA PRO A 317 9.39 -1.15 -13.67
C PRO A 317 10.33 -2.20 -13.09
N TYR A 318 11.23 -2.75 -13.94
CA TYR A 318 12.28 -3.66 -13.48
C TYR A 318 13.63 -2.95 -13.50
N SER A 319 14.33 -2.94 -12.37
CA SER A 319 15.64 -2.32 -12.22
C SER A 319 16.73 -3.24 -12.75
N THR A 320 17.65 -2.70 -13.53
CA THR A 320 18.84 -3.37 -14.05
C THR A 320 20.12 -2.77 -13.46
N GLY A 321 21.26 -3.45 -13.67
CA GLY A 321 22.55 -2.95 -13.18
C GLY A 321 23.03 -1.64 -13.85
N TYR A 322 22.53 -1.37 -15.08
CA TYR A 322 22.84 -0.15 -15.85
C TYR A 322 21.72 0.15 -16.83
N SER A 323 21.19 1.37 -16.81
CA SER A 323 20.21 1.88 -17.76
C SER A 323 20.34 3.39 -17.93
N SER A 324 20.25 3.87 -19.14
CA SER A 324 20.26 5.29 -19.49
C SER A 324 18.96 5.69 -20.20
N PRO A 325 18.56 6.96 -20.16
CA PRO A 325 17.32 7.44 -20.78
C PRO A 325 17.23 7.25 -22.30
N ASP A 326 18.37 7.13 -22.98
CA ASP A 326 18.47 6.86 -24.42
C ASP A 326 18.24 5.38 -24.79
N GLY A 327 18.01 4.53 -23.78
CA GLY A 327 17.83 3.10 -23.94
C GLY A 327 19.11 2.27 -23.92
N ALA A 328 20.28 2.92 -23.74
CA ALA A 328 21.53 2.19 -23.52
C ALA A 328 21.54 1.52 -22.14
N GLY A 329 22.12 0.34 -22.06
CA GLY A 329 22.25 -0.37 -20.78
C GLY A 329 22.10 -1.88 -20.87
N TRP A 330 21.85 -2.49 -19.73
CA TRP A 330 21.62 -3.94 -19.64
C TRP A 330 20.12 -4.23 -19.73
N TYR A 331 19.75 -4.96 -20.76
CA TYR A 331 18.39 -5.47 -20.93
C TYR A 331 18.34 -6.96 -20.65
N CYS A 332 18.15 -7.31 -19.38
CA CYS A 332 18.08 -8.67 -18.87
C CYS A 332 16.85 -8.82 -17.98
N MET A 333 15.71 -9.09 -18.59
CA MET A 333 14.46 -9.27 -17.86
C MET A 333 14.43 -10.64 -17.18
N PRO A 334 13.81 -10.73 -15.99
CA PRO A 334 13.55 -12.00 -15.34
C PRO A 334 12.53 -12.80 -16.15
N GLU A 335 12.45 -14.11 -15.88
CA GLU A 335 11.46 -15.00 -16.50
C GLU A 335 10.25 -15.16 -15.56
N PRO A 336 9.05 -15.48 -16.10
CA PRO A 336 7.92 -15.90 -15.25
C PRO A 336 8.32 -17.06 -14.32
N GLY A 337 8.01 -16.93 -13.04
CA GLY A 337 8.42 -17.85 -11.98
C GLY A 337 9.69 -17.45 -11.24
N ASP A 338 10.48 -16.51 -11.75
CA ASP A 338 11.65 -16.01 -11.04
C ASP A 338 11.26 -15.28 -9.76
N ARG A 339 12.06 -15.49 -8.70
CA ARG A 339 11.91 -14.77 -7.45
C ARG A 339 12.65 -13.45 -7.52
N VAL A 340 11.90 -12.39 -7.23
CA VAL A 340 12.36 -11.00 -7.28
C VAL A 340 11.96 -10.27 -6.00
N ARG A 341 12.33 -9.01 -5.90
CA ARG A 341 11.93 -8.17 -4.76
C ARG A 341 11.25 -6.90 -5.26
N LEU A 342 10.10 -6.56 -4.68
CA LEU A 342 9.48 -5.25 -4.81
C LEU A 342 10.15 -4.30 -3.82
N GLN A 343 10.78 -3.26 -4.31
CA GLN A 343 11.37 -2.18 -3.51
C GLN A 343 10.40 -1.02 -3.45
N ILE A 344 10.09 -0.54 -2.26
CA ILE A 344 9.35 0.70 -2.01
C ILE A 344 10.37 1.77 -1.61
N PRO A 345 10.70 2.72 -2.50
CA PRO A 345 11.83 3.64 -2.26
C PRO A 345 11.51 4.77 -1.27
N ASP A 346 10.24 5.17 -1.19
CA ASP A 346 9.80 6.33 -0.43
C ASP A 346 8.42 6.10 0.21
N GLN A 347 7.75 7.17 0.62
CA GLN A 347 6.46 7.12 1.30
C GLN A 347 5.26 6.79 0.39
N MET A 348 5.48 6.74 -0.93
CA MET A 348 4.45 6.49 -1.93
C MET A 348 4.66 5.10 -2.54
N GLU A 349 3.82 4.15 -2.18
CA GLU A 349 3.94 2.77 -2.65
C GLU A 349 3.82 2.62 -4.18
N GLU A 350 3.16 3.54 -4.87
CA GLU A 350 3.09 3.59 -6.33
C GLU A 350 4.44 3.82 -7.02
N HIS A 351 5.43 4.36 -6.31
CA HIS A 351 6.82 4.50 -6.81
C HIS A 351 7.60 3.18 -6.74
N GLY A 352 6.97 2.11 -6.27
CA GLY A 352 7.56 0.79 -6.20
C GLY A 352 8.10 0.28 -7.53
N TYR A 353 9.27 -0.36 -7.49
CA TYR A 353 9.88 -1.02 -8.63
C TYR A 353 10.50 -2.35 -8.23
N VAL A 354 10.62 -3.25 -9.19
CA VAL A 354 11.13 -4.60 -8.95
C VAL A 354 12.64 -4.65 -9.17
N ILE A 355 13.34 -5.29 -8.24
CA ILE A 355 14.79 -5.46 -8.26
C ILE A 355 15.17 -6.93 -8.12
N SER A 356 16.38 -7.26 -8.48
CA SER A 356 17.16 -8.47 -8.13
C SER A 356 16.39 -9.78 -8.21
N SER A 357 16.80 -10.65 -9.12
CA SER A 357 16.39 -12.05 -9.07
C SER A 357 17.24 -12.81 -8.05
N VAL A 358 16.59 -13.52 -7.13
CA VAL A 358 17.26 -14.32 -6.10
C VAL A 358 17.19 -15.79 -6.47
N HIS A 359 18.36 -16.42 -6.66
CA HIS A 359 18.45 -17.85 -6.89
C HIS A 359 18.30 -18.62 -5.58
N MET A 360 17.19 -19.32 -5.39
CA MET A 360 16.87 -20.00 -4.11
C MET A 360 17.36 -21.45 -4.06
N GLU A 361 17.65 -22.06 -5.22
CA GLU A 361 18.07 -23.45 -5.32
C GLU A 361 19.41 -23.55 -6.06
N THR A 362 20.34 -24.34 -5.54
CA THR A 362 21.64 -24.56 -6.18
C THR A 362 21.48 -25.46 -7.40
N GLY A 363 21.41 -24.86 -8.58
CA GLY A 363 21.41 -25.58 -9.86
C GLY A 363 22.73 -26.30 -10.11
N LYS A 364 22.71 -27.32 -11.00
CA LYS A 364 23.92 -28.08 -11.37
C LYS A 364 25.02 -27.19 -11.97
N ASP A 365 24.63 -26.13 -12.66
CA ASP A 365 25.53 -25.25 -13.42
C ASP A 365 26.14 -24.12 -12.57
N ARG A 366 25.72 -23.98 -11.28
CA ARG A 366 26.18 -22.92 -10.36
C ARG A 366 26.92 -23.45 -9.16
N LYS A 367 27.67 -24.57 -9.32
CA LYS A 367 28.41 -25.21 -8.21
C LYS A 367 29.80 -24.66 -7.99
N ASN A 368 30.43 -24.14 -9.04
CA ASN A 368 31.77 -23.57 -8.96
C ASN A 368 31.71 -22.04 -8.94
N PRO A 369 32.08 -21.39 -7.83
CA PRO A 369 32.07 -19.93 -7.72
C PRO A 369 33.14 -19.24 -8.59
N ASP A 370 34.15 -19.98 -9.08
CA ASP A 370 35.15 -19.44 -9.98
C ASP A 370 34.61 -19.26 -11.41
N HIS A 371 33.54 -19.98 -11.77
CA HIS A 371 32.86 -19.80 -13.03
C HIS A 371 31.91 -18.60 -12.97
N LYS A 372 31.94 -17.74 -14.00
CA LYS A 372 31.01 -16.64 -14.19
C LYS A 372 30.32 -16.83 -15.52
N SER A 373 28.97 -16.79 -15.55
CA SER A 373 28.25 -17.00 -16.79
C SER A 373 27.05 -16.09 -16.97
N PHE A 374 26.76 -15.74 -18.20
CA PHE A 374 25.48 -15.23 -18.65
C PHE A 374 24.83 -16.29 -19.55
N LYS A 375 23.73 -16.88 -19.09
CA LYS A 375 23.05 -18.00 -19.78
C LYS A 375 21.56 -17.71 -19.93
N THR A 376 21.03 -17.93 -21.11
CA THR A 376 19.60 -17.82 -21.38
C THR A 376 18.90 -19.19 -21.29
N LYS A 377 17.58 -19.21 -21.07
CA LYS A 377 16.76 -20.44 -21.08
C LYS A 377 16.87 -21.25 -22.39
N TYR A 378 17.27 -20.58 -23.48
CA TYR A 378 17.46 -21.22 -24.78
C TYR A 378 18.84 -21.84 -24.94
N GLY A 379 19.67 -21.87 -23.89
CA GLY A 379 21.00 -22.45 -23.88
C GLY A 379 22.07 -21.62 -24.60
N LYS A 380 21.85 -20.33 -24.81
CA LYS A 380 22.91 -19.42 -25.23
C LYS A 380 23.70 -19.01 -24.02
N GLU A 381 25.04 -19.07 -24.08
CA GLU A 381 25.87 -18.89 -22.91
C GLU A 381 27.16 -18.18 -23.25
N LEU A 382 27.52 -17.20 -22.42
CA LEU A 382 28.87 -16.64 -22.31
C LEU A 382 29.39 -17.09 -20.93
N LEU A 383 30.46 -17.89 -20.95
CA LEU A 383 31.05 -18.48 -19.76
C LEU A 383 32.50 -18.02 -19.64
N PHE A 384 32.87 -17.63 -18.41
CA PHE A 384 34.23 -17.38 -17.99
C PHE A 384 34.61 -18.43 -16.96
N THR A 385 35.72 -19.12 -17.20
CA THR A 385 36.37 -20.00 -16.25
C THR A 385 37.74 -19.43 -15.87
N PRO A 386 38.47 -19.99 -14.90
CA PRO A 386 39.82 -19.50 -14.61
C PRO A 386 40.79 -19.54 -15.79
N ASP A 387 40.57 -20.42 -16.76
CA ASP A 387 41.48 -20.73 -17.87
C ASP A 387 40.82 -20.57 -19.25
N SER A 388 39.56 -20.13 -19.32
CA SER A 388 38.88 -19.95 -20.60
C SER A 388 37.79 -18.88 -20.63
N VAL A 389 37.51 -18.38 -21.84
CA VAL A 389 36.33 -17.60 -22.21
C VAL A 389 35.60 -18.35 -23.32
N GLU A 390 34.32 -18.69 -23.09
CA GLU A 390 33.54 -19.46 -24.03
C GLU A 390 32.24 -18.77 -24.41
N LEU A 391 31.94 -18.62 -25.70
CA LEU A 391 30.66 -18.23 -26.25
C LEU A 391 30.05 -19.43 -26.99
N THR A 392 28.94 -19.95 -26.50
CA THR A 392 28.33 -21.15 -27.07
C THR A 392 26.82 -21.01 -27.26
N ASN A 393 26.30 -21.71 -28.31
CA ASN A 393 24.87 -21.90 -28.46
C ASN A 393 24.38 -23.21 -27.82
N ASN A 394 25.29 -24.01 -27.25
CA ASN A 394 25.03 -25.37 -26.71
C ASN A 394 24.33 -26.31 -27.70
N LYS A 395 24.55 -26.07 -29.02
CA LYS A 395 24.00 -26.86 -30.15
C LYS A 395 25.05 -27.09 -31.23
N GLY A 396 26.32 -27.17 -30.86
CA GLY A 396 27.45 -27.48 -31.74
C GLY A 396 28.09 -26.26 -32.42
N MET A 397 27.89 -25.05 -31.89
CA MET A 397 28.59 -23.85 -32.32
C MET A 397 29.22 -23.20 -31.13
N SER A 398 30.52 -22.87 -31.18
CA SER A 398 31.23 -22.19 -30.12
C SER A 398 32.41 -21.37 -30.63
N ILE A 399 32.76 -20.36 -29.84
CA ILE A 399 34.03 -19.63 -29.92
C ILE A 399 34.62 -19.79 -28.51
N SER A 400 35.82 -20.35 -28.41
CA SER A 400 36.54 -20.50 -27.16
C SER A 400 37.94 -19.88 -27.24
N ILE A 401 38.33 -19.23 -26.17
CA ILE A 401 39.69 -18.70 -25.94
C ILE A 401 40.19 -19.42 -24.69
N LYS A 402 41.21 -20.24 -24.84
CA LYS A 402 41.78 -21.05 -23.76
C LYS A 402 43.27 -20.76 -23.62
N ASP A 403 43.73 -20.63 -22.38
CA ASP A 403 45.09 -20.19 -22.10
C ASP A 403 46.16 -21.12 -22.69
N GLU A 404 45.92 -22.44 -22.66
CA GLU A 404 46.91 -23.42 -23.15
C GLU A 404 46.61 -23.91 -24.58
N GLU A 405 45.36 -23.89 -25.01
CA GLU A 405 44.94 -24.46 -26.30
C GLU A 405 44.76 -23.41 -27.40
N GLY A 406 44.71 -22.10 -27.04
CA GLY A 406 44.52 -21.00 -27.95
C GLY A 406 43.06 -20.76 -28.32
N ILE A 407 42.78 -20.26 -29.53
CA ILE A 407 41.45 -19.85 -30.00
C ILE A 407 40.87 -20.91 -30.92
N GLN A 408 39.65 -21.36 -30.64
CA GLN A 408 38.89 -22.29 -31.48
C GLN A 408 37.55 -21.69 -31.90
N ILE A 409 37.21 -21.82 -33.18
CA ILE A 409 35.90 -21.48 -33.74
C ILE A 409 35.30 -22.74 -34.35
N ILE A 410 34.23 -23.21 -33.75
CA ILE A 410 33.56 -24.46 -34.16
C ILE A 410 32.14 -24.16 -34.65
N SER A 411 31.77 -24.71 -35.82
CA SER A 411 30.40 -24.63 -36.33
C SER A 411 30.03 -25.96 -36.97
N ASN A 412 28.85 -26.47 -36.67
CA ASN A 412 28.23 -27.59 -37.38
C ASN A 412 27.40 -27.14 -38.60
N LYS A 413 27.50 -25.89 -38.99
CA LYS A 413 26.91 -25.22 -40.17
C LYS A 413 27.99 -24.42 -40.89
N ASP A 414 27.58 -23.53 -41.76
CA ASP A 414 28.49 -22.66 -42.51
C ASP A 414 29.18 -21.66 -41.63
N ILE A 415 30.41 -21.31 -41.94
CA ILE A 415 31.15 -20.13 -41.43
C ILE A 415 31.39 -19.22 -42.60
N SER A 416 31.01 -17.94 -42.49
CA SER A 416 31.28 -16.91 -43.47
C SER A 416 32.09 -15.79 -42.81
N ILE A 417 33.24 -15.46 -43.39
CA ILE A 417 34.10 -14.38 -42.96
C ILE A 417 34.24 -13.42 -44.15
N SER A 418 33.86 -12.13 -43.96
CA SER A 418 33.91 -11.13 -45.00
C SER A 418 34.42 -9.81 -44.47
N SER A 419 35.19 -9.06 -45.28
CA SER A 419 35.72 -7.75 -44.97
C SER A 419 35.50 -6.79 -46.14
N ARG A 420 35.19 -5.52 -45.88
CA ARG A 420 35.19 -4.47 -46.89
C ARG A 420 36.61 -3.94 -47.21
N GLY A 421 37.54 -4.13 -46.30
CA GLY A 421 38.93 -3.81 -46.44
C GLY A 421 39.77 -5.08 -46.70
N ASN A 422 41.05 -4.99 -46.47
CA ASN A 422 41.96 -6.10 -46.60
C ASN A 422 41.69 -7.16 -45.53
N MET A 423 41.87 -8.43 -45.89
CA MET A 423 41.88 -9.56 -44.98
C MET A 423 43.22 -10.26 -45.09
N THR A 424 43.92 -10.44 -44.00
CA THR A 424 45.20 -11.15 -43.92
C THR A 424 45.04 -12.35 -43.02
N VAL A 425 45.53 -13.51 -43.46
CA VAL A 425 45.58 -14.73 -42.63
C VAL A 425 47.02 -15.23 -42.74
N SER A 426 47.74 -15.22 -41.62
CA SER A 426 49.15 -15.64 -41.58
C SER A 426 49.46 -16.45 -40.33
N SER A 427 50.44 -17.30 -40.38
CA SER A 427 51.08 -17.95 -39.22
C SER A 427 52.55 -17.52 -39.24
N GLU A 428 53.03 -16.94 -38.11
CA GLU A 428 54.38 -16.38 -38.04
C GLU A 428 55.45 -17.47 -37.81
N ASP A 429 55.17 -18.39 -36.85
CA ASP A 429 56.16 -19.38 -36.41
C ASP A 429 55.81 -20.81 -36.75
N ALA A 430 54.65 -21.03 -37.40
CA ALA A 430 54.16 -22.37 -37.71
C ALA A 430 53.47 -22.43 -39.06
N SER A 431 52.88 -23.55 -39.44
CA SER A 431 52.21 -23.77 -40.70
C SER A 431 50.79 -23.20 -40.73
N LEU A 432 50.39 -22.60 -41.83
CA LEU A 432 49.00 -22.34 -42.16
C LEU A 432 48.42 -23.50 -42.96
N VAL A 433 47.42 -24.19 -42.46
CA VAL A 433 46.74 -25.30 -43.12
C VAL A 433 45.34 -24.88 -43.55
N ILE A 434 45.02 -24.99 -44.84
CA ILE A 434 43.68 -24.80 -45.39
C ILE A 434 43.26 -26.13 -45.99
N ALA A 435 42.21 -26.77 -45.45
CA ALA A 435 41.72 -28.06 -45.88
C ALA A 435 40.22 -28.04 -46.13
N GLY A 436 39.77 -28.63 -47.20
CA GLY A 436 38.38 -28.82 -47.55
C GLY A 436 38.09 -30.28 -47.96
N LYS A 437 37.04 -30.87 -47.37
CA LYS A 437 36.71 -32.28 -47.72
C LYS A 437 36.24 -32.47 -49.15
N LYS A 438 35.56 -31.44 -49.74
CA LYS A 438 35.06 -31.52 -51.12
C LYS A 438 35.94 -30.77 -52.08
N GLN A 439 36.21 -29.53 -51.78
CA GLN A 439 37.03 -28.65 -52.65
C GLN A 439 37.54 -27.42 -51.86
N ILE A 440 38.61 -26.85 -52.34
CA ILE A 440 39.09 -25.53 -51.99
C ILE A 440 39.05 -24.65 -53.26
N ASN A 441 38.37 -23.50 -53.21
CA ASN A 441 38.16 -22.63 -54.33
C ASN A 441 38.61 -21.21 -54.01
N ILE A 442 39.71 -20.75 -54.63
CA ILE A 442 40.24 -19.39 -54.43
C ILE A 442 40.00 -18.61 -55.74
N LYS A 443 39.26 -17.49 -55.67
CA LYS A 443 38.82 -16.73 -56.83
C LYS A 443 39.17 -15.24 -56.72
N GLN A 444 39.52 -14.67 -57.85
CA GLN A 444 39.65 -13.22 -58.03
C GLN A 444 39.12 -12.86 -59.42
N GLY A 445 37.96 -12.21 -59.54
CA GLY A 445 37.33 -11.88 -60.81
C GLY A 445 37.19 -13.12 -61.71
N GLY A 446 37.81 -13.06 -62.87
CA GLY A 446 37.78 -14.18 -63.83
C GLY A 446 38.88 -15.24 -63.67
N SER A 447 39.74 -15.10 -62.65
CA SER A 447 40.83 -16.03 -62.36
C SER A 447 40.59 -16.82 -61.08
N GLY A 448 41.06 -18.07 -61.08
CA GLY A 448 40.83 -18.94 -59.91
C GLY A 448 41.77 -20.14 -59.82
N LEU A 449 41.88 -20.70 -58.63
CA LEU A 449 42.51 -21.95 -58.29
C LEU A 449 41.44 -22.84 -57.67
N LEU A 450 41.15 -23.94 -58.25
CA LEU A 450 40.25 -24.97 -57.74
C LEU A 450 41.10 -26.21 -57.43
N ILE A 451 40.95 -26.70 -56.20
CA ILE A 451 41.51 -27.96 -55.73
C ILE A 451 40.34 -28.84 -55.33
N ASP A 452 40.06 -29.87 -56.09
CA ASP A 452 39.07 -30.92 -55.85
C ASP A 452 39.73 -32.29 -55.90
N LYS A 453 39.56 -33.05 -56.98
CA LYS A 453 40.35 -34.30 -57.28
C LYS A 453 41.71 -33.97 -57.90
N ASP A 454 41.76 -32.85 -58.68
CA ASP A 454 42.90 -32.36 -59.40
C ASP A 454 43.15 -30.89 -58.98
N ILE A 455 44.26 -30.32 -59.45
CA ILE A 455 44.57 -28.88 -59.28
C ILE A 455 44.27 -28.18 -60.60
N THR A 456 43.23 -27.35 -60.63
CA THR A 456 42.79 -26.63 -61.83
C THR A 456 43.04 -25.15 -61.67
N PHE A 457 43.84 -24.57 -62.57
CA PHE A 457 44.05 -23.12 -62.70
C PHE A 457 43.16 -22.61 -63.84
N THR A 458 42.38 -21.57 -63.55
CA THR A 458 41.54 -20.88 -64.52
C THR A 458 42.00 -19.43 -64.66
N GLY A 459 42.12 -18.93 -65.89
CA GLY A 459 42.53 -17.54 -66.18
C GLY A 459 43.17 -17.37 -67.56
N GLY A 460 43.45 -16.14 -67.98
CA GLY A 460 43.97 -15.84 -69.31
C GLY A 460 45.44 -16.21 -69.51
N LYS A 461 46.32 -16.17 -68.52
CA LYS A 461 47.77 -16.52 -68.60
C LYS A 461 48.29 -17.01 -67.25
N ILE A 462 49.08 -18.13 -67.27
CA ILE A 462 49.89 -18.56 -66.12
C ILE A 462 51.29 -18.04 -66.34
N ARG A 463 51.83 -17.26 -65.38
CA ARG A 463 53.24 -16.81 -65.39
C ARG A 463 53.98 -17.63 -64.31
N ILE A 464 55.01 -18.35 -64.73
CA ILE A 464 55.93 -19.06 -63.84
C ILE A 464 57.26 -18.30 -63.96
N GLN A 465 57.76 -17.80 -62.83
CA GLN A 465 59.08 -17.15 -62.73
C GLN A 465 60.03 -18.10 -62.02
#